data_5dab945d86f997e0f2d0b06425db2752
#
_entry.id   5dab945d86f997e0f2d0b06425db2752
#
_cell.length_a   1.000
_cell.length_b   1.000
_cell.length_c   1.000
_cell.angle_alpha   90.00
_cell.angle_beta   90.00
_cell.angle_gamma   90.00
#
_symmetry.space_group_name_H-M   'P 1'
#
loop_
_entity.id
_entity.type
_entity.pdbx_description
1 polymer ?
#
loop_
_entity_poly.entity_id
_entity_poly.type
_entity_poly.pdbx_seq_one_letter_code
_entity_poly.pdbx_strand_id
1 'polypeptide(L)'
;CDIVSVSNEIRSMGKIDEVPLHFIAETSNYGYDSFHVVEHALMVKQKYLQRKAIELSHILQQQAYDDTEDIGDVLFNAGKALEQMQQDLIGQSESQSFKDIAQSALKNIERKMGMYSSGQQTGITTGLQDLNDMNSGWHGGELIVLAARPAMGKTAVSLHFGKSAAIQGIPVVIFSLEMDSVSLYERFIASESNVHPSKLRSGNISQDELLQIDKAIGGTLYSLP
;
A
#
# COMPACT_ATOMS: atom_id res chain seq x y z
N CYS A 1 -27.52 14.52 -21.74
CA CYS A 1 -27.38 15.65 -22.74
C CYS A 1 -28.16 15.25 -23.98
N ASP A 2 -29.03 16.12 -24.45
CA ASP A 2 -29.71 15.88 -25.72
C ASP A 2 -28.95 16.58 -26.89
N ILE A 3 -29.23 16.17 -28.11
CA ILE A 3 -28.60 16.70 -29.32
C ILE A 3 -28.80 18.22 -29.45
N VAL A 4 -29.95 18.73 -28.98
CA VAL A 4 -30.31 20.14 -29.06
C VAL A 4 -29.41 20.98 -28.14
N SER A 5 -29.20 20.53 -26.92
CA SER A 5 -28.34 21.22 -25.96
C SER A 5 -26.87 21.28 -26.45
N VAL A 6 -26.35 20.15 -26.98
CA VAL A 6 -24.99 20.08 -27.53
C VAL A 6 -24.86 20.99 -28.76
N SER A 7 -25.84 20.96 -29.66
CA SER A 7 -25.85 21.83 -30.87
C SER A 7 -25.87 23.32 -30.54
N ASN A 8 -26.64 23.69 -29.51
CA ASN A 8 -26.69 25.07 -29.05
C ASN A 8 -25.39 25.56 -28.44
N GLU A 9 -24.73 24.68 -27.68
CA GLU A 9 -23.42 24.99 -27.07
C GLU A 9 -22.33 25.14 -28.13
N ILE A 10 -22.27 24.24 -29.12
CA ILE A 10 -21.32 24.36 -30.26
C ILE A 10 -21.58 25.63 -31.06
N ARG A 11 -22.83 26.01 -31.24
CA ARG A 11 -23.21 27.26 -31.89
C ARG A 11 -22.77 28.47 -31.07
N SER A 12 -22.93 28.45 -29.76
CA SER A 12 -22.49 29.53 -28.87
C SER A 12 -20.97 29.70 -28.89
N MET A 13 -20.21 28.59 -29.11
CA MET A 13 -18.76 28.62 -29.27
C MET A 13 -18.28 29.04 -30.67
N GLY A 14 -19.20 29.30 -31.62
CA GLY A 14 -18.86 29.67 -32.98
C GLY A 14 -18.22 28.58 -33.83
N LYS A 15 -18.34 27.29 -33.41
CA LYS A 15 -17.69 26.16 -34.06
C LYS A 15 -18.63 25.27 -34.88
N ILE A 16 -19.76 25.78 -35.28
CA ILE A 16 -20.78 24.99 -35.99
C ILE A 16 -20.30 24.54 -37.38
N ASP A 17 -19.40 25.31 -38.00
CA ASP A 17 -18.81 24.97 -39.31
C ASP A 17 -17.73 23.85 -39.20
N GLU A 18 -17.11 23.75 -38.04
CA GLU A 18 -16.11 22.70 -37.74
C GLU A 18 -16.80 21.37 -37.35
N VAL A 19 -17.99 21.41 -36.72
CA VAL A 19 -18.72 20.25 -36.23
C VAL A 19 -20.13 20.24 -36.81
N PRO A 20 -20.33 19.61 -37.97
CA PRO A 20 -21.64 19.58 -38.64
C PRO A 20 -22.70 18.86 -37.81
N LEU A 21 -23.97 19.33 -37.90
CA LEU A 21 -25.11 18.76 -37.15
C LEU A 21 -25.31 17.26 -37.39
N HIS A 22 -25.03 16.77 -38.60
CA HIS A 22 -25.14 15.35 -38.91
C HIS A 22 -24.15 14.48 -38.10
N PHE A 23 -22.94 14.98 -37.82
CA PHE A 23 -21.95 14.31 -36.99
C PHE A 23 -22.43 14.19 -35.54
N ILE A 24 -23.07 15.22 -34.99
CA ILE A 24 -23.68 15.20 -33.66
C ILE A 24 -24.80 14.17 -33.59
N ALA A 25 -25.65 14.11 -34.63
CA ALA A 25 -26.74 13.14 -34.71
C ALA A 25 -26.24 11.71 -34.86
N GLU A 26 -25.23 11.48 -35.68
CA GLU A 26 -24.58 10.17 -35.83
C GLU A 26 -23.93 9.72 -34.54
N THR A 27 -23.15 10.58 -33.87
CA THR A 27 -22.51 10.29 -32.58
C THR A 27 -23.55 9.98 -31.49
N SER A 28 -24.72 10.62 -31.51
CA SER A 28 -25.82 10.33 -30.58
C SER A 28 -26.42 8.93 -30.79
N ASN A 29 -26.45 8.45 -32.01
CA ASN A 29 -26.96 7.10 -32.32
C ASN A 29 -25.99 5.96 -31.84
N TYR A 30 -24.70 6.25 -31.73
CA TYR A 30 -23.72 5.33 -31.14
C TYR A 30 -23.71 5.30 -29.61
N GLY A 31 -24.37 6.26 -28.94
CA GLY A 31 -24.29 6.50 -27.51
C GLY A 31 -25.27 5.75 -26.61
N TYR A 32 -26.10 4.85 -27.15
CA TYR A 32 -27.14 4.17 -26.35
C TYR A 32 -26.70 2.93 -25.59
N ASP A 33 -25.44 2.51 -25.70
CA ASP A 33 -24.95 1.35 -24.98
C ASP A 33 -24.25 1.79 -23.69
N SER A 34 -24.98 1.81 -22.58
CA SER A 34 -24.47 2.11 -21.24
C SER A 34 -23.36 1.15 -20.79
N PHE A 35 -23.19 0.02 -21.47
CA PHE A 35 -22.15 -0.97 -21.22
C PHE A 35 -20.73 -0.45 -21.45
N HIS A 36 -20.53 0.50 -22.37
CA HIS A 36 -19.20 1.02 -22.72
C HIS A 36 -18.82 2.35 -22.05
N VAL A 37 -19.69 2.94 -21.25
CA VAL A 37 -19.42 4.24 -20.61
C VAL A 37 -18.19 4.16 -19.70
N VAL A 38 -18.05 3.09 -18.94
CA VAL A 38 -16.90 2.87 -18.04
C VAL A 38 -15.61 2.71 -18.84
N GLU A 39 -15.63 1.95 -19.93
CA GLU A 39 -14.46 1.75 -20.80
C GLU A 39 -14.02 3.07 -21.44
N HIS A 40 -14.96 3.86 -21.95
CA HIS A 40 -14.68 5.17 -22.52
C HIS A 40 -14.13 6.15 -21.46
N ALA A 41 -14.69 6.13 -20.25
CA ALA A 41 -14.19 6.94 -19.14
C ALA A 41 -12.74 6.56 -18.77
N LEU A 42 -12.43 5.26 -18.74
CA LEU A 42 -11.07 4.76 -18.50
C LEU A 42 -10.09 5.17 -19.61
N MET A 43 -10.53 5.14 -20.88
CA MET A 43 -9.71 5.63 -22.00
C MET A 43 -9.41 7.13 -21.88
N VAL A 44 -10.40 7.94 -21.54
CA VAL A 44 -10.23 9.38 -21.32
C VAL A 44 -9.26 9.63 -20.16
N LYS A 45 -9.42 8.91 -19.05
CA LYS A 45 -8.53 8.98 -17.89
C LYS A 45 -7.10 8.59 -18.26
N GLN A 46 -6.93 7.52 -19.03
CA GLN A 46 -5.61 7.09 -19.54
C GLN A 46 -4.95 8.19 -20.37
N LYS A 47 -5.69 8.81 -21.30
CA LYS A 47 -5.17 9.91 -22.13
C LYS A 47 -4.84 11.17 -21.33
N TYR A 48 -5.59 11.45 -20.28
CA TYR A 48 -5.29 12.52 -19.34
C TYR A 48 -3.94 12.27 -18.63
N LEU A 49 -3.76 11.08 -18.07
CA LEU A 49 -2.51 10.71 -17.36
C LEU A 49 -1.30 10.67 -18.30
N GLN A 50 -1.47 10.20 -19.56
CA GLN A 50 -0.41 10.27 -20.56
C GLN A 50 0.05 11.72 -20.83
N ARG A 51 -0.89 12.67 -20.94
CA ARG A 51 -0.57 14.09 -21.11
C ARG A 51 0.14 14.65 -19.88
N LYS A 52 -0.31 14.31 -18.68
CA LYS A 52 0.35 14.72 -17.43
C LYS A 52 1.79 14.18 -17.32
N ALA A 53 2.03 12.94 -17.74
CA ALA A 53 3.37 12.37 -17.77
C ALA A 53 4.30 13.11 -18.76
N ILE A 54 3.79 13.49 -19.93
CA ILE A 54 4.54 14.29 -20.92
C ILE A 54 4.85 15.68 -20.35
N GLU A 55 3.87 16.34 -19.71
CA GLU A 55 4.06 17.65 -19.07
C GLU A 55 5.14 17.58 -17.99
N LEU A 56 5.09 16.59 -17.12
CA LEU A 56 6.08 16.35 -16.08
C LEU A 56 7.49 16.12 -16.69
N SER A 57 7.57 15.36 -17.78
CA SER A 57 8.87 15.10 -18.45
C SER A 57 9.50 16.39 -18.99
N HIS A 58 8.70 17.31 -19.53
CA HIS A 58 9.17 18.62 -19.98
C HIS A 58 9.66 19.50 -18.83
N ILE A 59 8.91 19.52 -17.73
CA ILE A 59 9.30 20.28 -16.52
C ILE A 59 10.63 19.73 -15.99
N LEU A 60 10.74 18.42 -15.83
CA LEU A 60 11.96 17.76 -15.39
C LEU A 60 13.14 18.05 -16.28
N GLN A 61 12.96 17.99 -17.59
CA GLN A 61 14.01 18.30 -18.55
C GLN A 61 14.47 19.76 -18.39
N GLN A 62 13.55 20.71 -18.27
CA GLN A 62 13.86 22.13 -18.11
C GLN A 62 14.63 22.38 -16.81
N GLN A 63 14.16 21.83 -15.68
CA GLN A 63 14.79 22.00 -14.37
C GLN A 63 16.16 21.31 -14.30
N ALA A 64 16.33 20.15 -14.96
CA ALA A 64 17.63 19.45 -15.00
C ALA A 64 18.72 20.18 -15.79
N TYR A 65 18.34 21.12 -16.66
CA TYR A 65 19.29 22.00 -17.38
C TYR A 65 19.52 23.34 -16.67
N ASP A 66 18.82 23.62 -15.59
CA ASP A 66 18.97 24.85 -14.84
C ASP A 66 19.98 24.65 -13.70
N ASP A 67 21.19 25.16 -13.89
CA ASP A 67 22.28 25.08 -12.91
C ASP A 67 21.99 25.84 -11.62
N THR A 68 20.90 26.60 -11.52
CA THR A 68 20.50 27.36 -10.32
C THR A 68 19.60 26.54 -9.38
N GLU A 69 19.00 25.44 -9.83
CA GLU A 69 18.17 24.55 -9.02
C GLU A 69 18.97 23.40 -8.41
N ASP A 70 18.69 23.05 -7.16
CA ASP A 70 19.28 21.88 -6.52
C ASP A 70 18.65 20.59 -7.09
N ILE A 71 19.47 19.67 -7.58
CA ILE A 71 19.01 18.42 -8.17
C ILE A 71 18.22 17.56 -7.18
N GLY A 72 18.52 17.65 -5.87
CA GLY A 72 17.76 16.95 -4.84
C GLY A 72 16.32 17.43 -4.77
N ASP A 73 16.12 18.75 -4.84
CA ASP A 73 14.77 19.35 -4.85
C ASP A 73 14.01 19.00 -6.13
N VAL A 74 14.67 19.01 -7.28
CA VAL A 74 14.08 18.59 -8.58
C VAL A 74 13.58 17.15 -8.50
N LEU A 75 14.41 16.22 -8.01
CA LEU A 75 14.04 14.81 -7.86
C LEU A 75 12.94 14.60 -6.83
N PHE A 76 12.97 15.32 -5.72
CA PHE A 76 11.93 15.26 -4.69
C PHE A 76 10.56 15.70 -5.24
N ASN A 77 10.53 16.83 -5.94
CA ASN A 77 9.30 17.37 -6.55
C ASN A 77 8.76 16.44 -7.65
N ALA A 78 9.63 15.85 -8.46
CA ALA A 78 9.27 14.84 -9.44
C ALA A 78 8.65 13.59 -8.82
N GLY A 79 9.25 13.10 -7.74
CA GLY A 79 8.71 11.97 -6.97
C GLY A 79 7.30 12.24 -6.46
N LYS A 80 7.09 13.43 -5.89
CA LYS A 80 5.77 13.86 -5.39
C LYS A 80 4.73 13.97 -6.51
N ALA A 81 5.12 14.49 -7.68
CA ALA A 81 4.21 14.60 -8.82
C ALA A 81 3.84 13.20 -9.37
N LEU A 82 4.78 12.26 -9.42
CA LEU A 82 4.51 10.86 -9.80
C LEU A 82 3.59 10.16 -8.81
N GLU A 83 3.79 10.36 -7.51
CA GLU A 83 2.91 9.81 -6.48
C GLU A 83 1.47 10.34 -6.62
N GLN A 84 1.31 11.64 -6.89
CA GLN A 84 -0.01 12.23 -7.16
C GLN A 84 -0.68 11.60 -8.39
N MET A 85 0.07 11.37 -9.46
CA MET A 85 -0.45 10.70 -10.66
C MET A 85 -0.85 9.25 -10.37
N GLN A 86 -0.12 8.54 -9.51
CA GLN A 86 -0.50 7.19 -9.08
C GLN A 86 -1.79 7.21 -8.24
N GLN A 87 -1.96 8.18 -7.35
CA GLN A 87 -3.20 8.36 -6.60
C GLN A 87 -4.39 8.65 -7.53
N ASP A 88 -4.18 9.48 -8.56
CA ASP A 88 -5.19 9.75 -9.58
C ASP A 88 -5.54 8.49 -10.40
N LEU A 89 -4.59 7.57 -10.62
CA LEU A 89 -4.81 6.27 -11.27
C LEU A 89 -5.73 5.36 -10.45
N ILE A 90 -5.43 5.22 -9.17
CA ILE A 90 -6.18 4.34 -8.24
C ILE A 90 -7.61 4.84 -8.07
N GLY A 91 -7.86 6.13 -8.36
CA GLY A 91 -9.13 6.82 -8.17
C GLY A 91 -9.32 7.19 -6.70
N GLN A 92 -9.93 8.33 -6.45
CA GLN A 92 -10.59 8.55 -5.15
C GLN A 92 -11.59 7.41 -5.01
N SER A 93 -11.53 6.66 -3.89
CA SER A 93 -12.50 5.61 -3.60
C SER A 93 -13.90 6.17 -3.90
N GLU A 94 -14.59 5.57 -4.86
CA GLU A 94 -15.96 5.98 -5.19
C GLU A 94 -16.71 6.15 -3.88
N SER A 95 -17.45 7.24 -3.74
CA SER A 95 -18.31 7.46 -2.59
C SER A 95 -19.31 6.29 -2.55
N GLN A 96 -19.02 5.30 -1.71
CA GLN A 96 -19.86 4.12 -1.60
C GLN A 96 -21.21 4.52 -1.03
N SER A 97 -22.28 4.02 -1.61
CA SER A 97 -23.62 4.16 -1.05
C SER A 97 -23.64 3.55 0.37
N PHE A 98 -24.36 4.18 1.29
CA PHE A 98 -24.56 3.62 2.63
C PHE A 98 -25.09 2.18 2.60
N LYS A 99 -25.89 1.84 1.59
CA LYS A 99 -26.38 0.48 1.35
C LYS A 99 -25.26 -0.51 1.02
N ASP A 100 -24.30 -0.10 0.18
CA ASP A 100 -23.17 -0.94 -0.23
C ASP A 100 -22.20 -1.15 0.94
N ILE A 101 -22.00 -0.09 1.73
CA ILE A 101 -21.21 -0.14 2.97
C ILE A 101 -21.89 -1.11 3.97
N ALA A 102 -23.21 -1.02 4.15
CA ALA A 102 -23.94 -1.91 5.05
C ALA A 102 -23.86 -3.38 4.63
N GLN A 103 -23.98 -3.68 3.34
CA GLN A 103 -23.82 -5.05 2.82
C GLN A 103 -22.39 -5.57 3.02
N SER A 104 -21.38 -4.74 2.77
CA SER A 104 -19.98 -5.09 2.98
C SER A 104 -19.66 -5.33 4.46
N ALA A 105 -20.21 -4.52 5.36
CA ALA A 105 -20.08 -4.68 6.79
C ALA A 105 -20.74 -6.01 7.28
N LEU A 106 -21.94 -6.33 6.77
CA LEU A 106 -22.61 -7.58 7.11
C LEU A 106 -21.78 -8.80 6.68
N LYS A 107 -21.31 -8.83 5.44
CA LYS A 107 -20.44 -9.90 4.94
C LYS A 107 -19.15 -10.06 5.77
N ASN A 108 -18.58 -8.94 6.23
CA ASN A 108 -17.38 -8.97 7.06
C ASN A 108 -17.69 -9.55 8.46
N ILE A 109 -18.84 -9.22 9.03
CA ILE A 109 -19.31 -9.80 10.31
C ILE A 109 -19.54 -11.30 10.16
N GLU A 110 -20.23 -11.75 9.11
CA GLU A 110 -20.48 -13.18 8.84
C GLU A 110 -19.15 -13.95 8.68
N ARG A 111 -18.19 -13.39 7.95
CA ARG A 111 -16.85 -13.96 7.82
C ARG A 111 -16.15 -14.11 9.18
N LYS A 112 -16.18 -13.07 10.01
CA LYS A 112 -15.58 -13.10 11.36
C LYS A 112 -16.26 -14.15 12.26
N MET A 113 -17.57 -14.28 12.18
CA MET A 113 -18.32 -15.34 12.90
C MET A 113 -17.90 -16.74 12.45
N GLY A 114 -17.72 -16.97 11.16
CA GLY A 114 -17.21 -18.23 10.62
C GLY A 114 -15.81 -18.56 11.11
N MET A 115 -14.90 -17.58 11.13
CA MET A 115 -13.54 -17.76 11.67
C MET A 115 -13.55 -18.09 13.16
N TYR A 116 -14.34 -17.36 13.95
CA TYR A 116 -14.50 -17.63 15.39
C TYR A 116 -15.03 -19.02 15.66
N SER A 117 -16.06 -19.46 14.93
CA SER A 117 -16.66 -20.80 15.06
C SER A 117 -15.69 -21.93 14.70
N SER A 118 -14.70 -21.68 13.80
CA SER A 118 -13.65 -22.62 13.45
C SER A 118 -12.41 -22.52 14.34
N GLY A 119 -12.45 -21.72 15.41
CA GLY A 119 -11.29 -21.50 16.30
C GLY A 119 -10.15 -20.71 15.67
N GLN A 120 -10.40 -20.05 14.54
CA GLN A 120 -9.41 -19.22 13.87
C GLN A 120 -9.46 -17.78 14.40
N GLN A 121 -8.29 -17.17 14.53
CA GLN A 121 -8.17 -15.77 14.90
C GLN A 121 -8.63 -14.87 13.75
N THR A 122 -9.37 -13.79 14.08
CA THR A 122 -9.93 -12.88 13.06
C THR A 122 -8.92 -11.84 12.56
N GLY A 123 -7.89 -11.57 13.34
CA GLY A 123 -6.81 -10.64 13.04
C GLY A 123 -5.45 -11.32 12.89
N ILE A 124 -4.42 -10.53 12.59
CA ILE A 124 -3.02 -10.96 12.52
C ILE A 124 -2.54 -11.22 13.95
N THR A 125 -1.94 -12.37 14.20
CA THR A 125 -1.47 -12.71 15.56
C THR A 125 -0.40 -11.75 16.06
N THR A 126 -0.48 -11.41 17.33
CA THR A 126 0.58 -10.68 18.02
C THR A 126 1.73 -11.62 18.46
N GLY A 127 1.52 -12.94 18.44
CA GLY A 127 2.42 -13.94 19.03
C GLY A 127 2.32 -14.07 20.55
N LEU A 128 1.48 -13.27 21.20
CA LEU A 128 1.21 -13.32 22.64
C LEU A 128 -0.26 -13.69 22.84
N GLN A 129 -0.52 -14.86 23.40
CA GLN A 129 -1.88 -15.40 23.53
C GLN A 129 -2.79 -14.46 24.32
N ASP A 130 -2.37 -14.00 25.49
CA ASP A 130 -3.17 -13.10 26.32
C ASP A 130 -3.56 -11.80 25.60
N LEU A 131 -2.65 -11.27 24.77
CA LEU A 131 -2.93 -10.08 23.98
C LEU A 131 -3.89 -10.38 22.82
N ASN A 132 -3.76 -11.54 22.19
CA ASN A 132 -4.69 -12.00 21.17
C ASN A 132 -6.09 -12.24 21.73
N ASP A 133 -6.21 -12.75 22.94
CA ASP A 133 -7.50 -12.98 23.60
C ASP A 133 -8.19 -11.65 23.93
N MET A 134 -7.42 -10.60 24.20
CA MET A 134 -7.95 -9.25 24.48
C MET A 134 -8.40 -8.50 23.23
N ASN A 135 -7.66 -8.58 22.13
CA ASN A 135 -7.89 -7.74 20.95
C ASN A 135 -8.20 -8.51 19.66
N SER A 136 -8.22 -9.86 19.71
CA SER A 136 -8.42 -10.75 18.56
C SER A 136 -7.37 -10.61 17.45
N GLY A 137 -6.18 -10.11 17.79
CA GLY A 137 -5.08 -9.82 16.85
C GLY A 137 -5.16 -8.42 16.23
N TRP A 138 -4.21 -8.08 15.38
CA TRP A 138 -4.17 -6.79 14.67
C TRP A 138 -5.05 -6.81 13.43
N HIS A 139 -5.75 -5.70 13.16
CA HIS A 139 -6.63 -5.58 12.00
C HIS A 139 -6.12 -4.54 11.00
N GLY A 140 -6.50 -4.69 9.75
CA GLY A 140 -6.12 -3.75 8.69
C GLY A 140 -6.60 -2.31 8.97
N GLY A 141 -5.75 -1.33 8.72
CA GLY A 141 -6.03 0.10 8.95
C GLY A 141 -5.78 0.60 10.37
N GLU A 142 -5.33 -0.25 11.29
CA GLU A 142 -5.01 0.15 12.66
C GLU A 142 -3.60 0.74 12.77
N LEU A 143 -3.46 1.78 13.57
CA LEU A 143 -2.19 2.31 14.05
C LEU A 143 -1.92 1.81 15.46
N ILE A 144 -0.90 0.96 15.62
CA ILE A 144 -0.51 0.42 16.91
C ILE A 144 0.71 1.17 17.43
N VAL A 145 0.59 1.78 18.61
CA VAL A 145 1.66 2.54 19.24
C VAL A 145 2.19 1.76 20.45
N LEU A 146 3.47 1.36 20.36
CA LEU A 146 4.18 0.69 21.45
C LEU A 146 5.15 1.68 22.10
N ALA A 147 4.93 2.02 23.37
CA ALA A 147 5.78 2.89 24.14
C ALA A 147 6.37 2.16 25.36
N ALA A 148 7.63 2.43 25.65
CA ALA A 148 8.31 1.89 26.82
C ALA A 148 9.44 2.82 27.26
N ARG A 149 9.85 2.72 28.53
CA ARG A 149 11.08 3.39 28.99
C ARG A 149 12.31 2.78 28.30
N PRO A 150 13.42 3.51 28.21
CA PRO A 150 14.66 2.94 27.67
C PRO A 150 15.03 1.61 28.34
N ALA A 151 15.57 0.69 27.56
CA ALA A 151 15.99 -0.65 27.98
C ALA A 151 14.87 -1.62 28.45
N MET A 152 13.59 -1.27 28.30
CA MET A 152 12.47 -2.14 28.71
C MET A 152 12.03 -3.13 27.60
N GLY A 153 12.80 -3.27 26.55
CA GLY A 153 12.54 -4.28 25.52
C GLY A 153 11.57 -3.86 24.41
N LYS A 154 11.26 -2.57 24.22
CA LYS A 154 10.38 -2.06 23.15
C LYS A 154 10.69 -2.68 21.79
N THR A 155 11.95 -2.60 21.34
CA THR A 155 12.38 -3.16 20.04
C THR A 155 12.21 -4.67 19.98
N ALA A 156 12.51 -5.40 21.07
CA ALA A 156 12.35 -6.85 21.12
C ALA A 156 10.88 -7.27 20.94
N VAL A 157 9.94 -6.57 21.58
CA VAL A 157 8.50 -6.82 21.43
C VAL A 157 8.02 -6.45 20.03
N SER A 158 8.47 -5.32 19.46
CA SER A 158 8.13 -4.94 18.09
C SER A 158 8.59 -5.97 17.07
N LEU A 159 9.82 -6.48 17.21
CA LEU A 159 10.36 -7.55 16.36
C LEU A 159 9.59 -8.86 16.53
N HIS A 160 9.19 -9.18 17.78
CA HIS A 160 8.36 -10.36 18.05
C HIS A 160 7.00 -10.28 17.32
N PHE A 161 6.34 -9.13 17.33
CA PHE A 161 5.09 -8.92 16.59
C PHE A 161 5.29 -9.08 15.08
N GLY A 162 6.35 -8.46 14.53
CA GLY A 162 6.68 -8.58 13.12
C GLY A 162 6.97 -10.04 12.72
N LYS A 163 7.79 -10.76 13.51
CA LYS A 163 8.07 -12.17 13.30
C LYS A 163 6.79 -13.02 13.33
N SER A 164 5.93 -12.80 14.31
CA SER A 164 4.70 -13.57 14.47
C SER A 164 3.74 -13.39 13.30
N ALA A 165 3.67 -12.19 12.71
CA ALA A 165 2.94 -11.93 11.48
C ALA A 165 3.59 -12.62 10.27
N ALA A 166 4.90 -12.52 10.14
CA ALA A 166 5.65 -13.12 9.05
C ALA A 166 5.55 -14.66 9.02
N ILE A 167 5.54 -15.32 10.17
CA ILE A 167 5.31 -16.78 10.28
C ILE A 167 3.93 -17.18 9.73
N GLN A 168 2.94 -16.29 9.79
CA GLN A 168 1.63 -16.52 9.15
C GLN A 168 1.64 -16.25 7.62
N GLY A 169 2.80 -15.96 7.03
CA GLY A 169 2.92 -15.63 5.61
C GLY A 169 2.53 -14.21 5.25
N ILE A 170 2.43 -13.31 6.24
CA ILE A 170 2.08 -11.90 6.02
C ILE A 170 3.38 -11.11 5.83
N PRO A 171 3.55 -10.40 4.68
CA PRO A 171 4.73 -9.58 4.45
C PRO A 171 4.86 -8.46 5.49
N VAL A 172 6.06 -8.32 6.06
CA VAL A 172 6.36 -7.32 7.08
C VAL A 172 7.51 -6.43 6.64
N VAL A 173 7.35 -5.13 6.76
CA VAL A 173 8.42 -4.15 6.48
C VAL A 173 8.79 -3.44 7.79
N ILE A 174 10.10 -3.39 8.08
CA ILE A 174 10.62 -2.76 9.29
C ILE A 174 11.47 -1.55 8.91
N PHE A 175 11.05 -0.37 9.36
CA PHE A 175 11.83 0.87 9.26
C PHE A 175 12.51 1.16 10.59
N SER A 176 13.84 1.15 10.61
CA SER A 176 14.62 1.41 11.81
C SER A 176 15.47 2.66 11.63
N LEU A 177 15.35 3.62 12.57
CA LEU A 177 16.16 4.82 12.62
C LEU A 177 17.29 4.74 13.66
N GLU A 178 17.27 3.72 14.52
CA GLU A 178 18.22 3.57 15.64
C GLU A 178 19.24 2.46 15.38
N MET A 179 18.85 1.38 14.68
CA MET A 179 19.67 0.19 14.47
C MET A 179 19.77 -0.16 13.00
N ASP A 180 20.93 -0.64 12.58
CA ASP A 180 21.12 -1.18 11.24
C ASP A 180 20.42 -2.56 11.07
N SER A 181 20.26 -2.99 9.82
CA SER A 181 19.57 -4.23 9.47
C SER A 181 20.25 -5.49 10.01
N VAL A 182 21.58 -5.51 10.08
CA VAL A 182 22.34 -6.66 10.59
C VAL A 182 22.09 -6.83 12.08
N SER A 183 22.20 -5.76 12.86
CA SER A 183 21.92 -5.74 14.29
C SER A 183 20.47 -6.16 14.62
N LEU A 184 19.50 -5.78 13.78
CA LEU A 184 18.12 -6.23 13.93
C LEU A 184 17.99 -7.74 13.64
N TYR A 185 18.65 -8.22 12.59
CA TYR A 185 18.63 -9.63 12.24
C TYR A 185 19.32 -10.51 13.30
N GLU A 186 20.44 -10.07 13.90
CA GLU A 186 21.07 -10.74 15.02
C GLU A 186 20.12 -10.91 16.23
N ARG A 187 19.21 -9.97 16.47
CA ARG A 187 18.18 -10.12 17.50
C ARG A 187 17.16 -11.19 17.15
N PHE A 188 16.78 -11.35 15.88
CA PHE A 188 15.95 -12.46 15.45
C PHE A 188 16.68 -13.79 15.65
N ILE A 189 17.96 -13.87 15.25
CA ILE A 189 18.78 -15.06 15.47
C ILE A 189 18.84 -15.40 16.97
N ALA A 190 19.15 -14.45 17.83
CA ALA A 190 19.20 -14.66 19.28
C ALA A 190 17.86 -15.20 19.83
N SER A 191 16.76 -14.65 19.35
CA SER A 191 15.41 -15.07 19.76
C SER A 191 15.06 -16.49 19.33
N GLU A 192 15.51 -16.92 18.12
CA GLU A 192 15.17 -18.23 17.56
C GLU A 192 16.15 -19.33 18.00
N SER A 193 17.45 -19.00 18.10
CA SER A 193 18.47 -19.95 18.46
C SER A 193 18.62 -20.18 19.98
N ASN A 194 17.93 -19.38 20.81
CA ASN A 194 18.12 -19.33 22.26
C ASN A 194 19.58 -19.01 22.70
N VAL A 195 20.38 -18.45 21.81
CA VAL A 195 21.74 -17.99 22.11
C VAL A 195 21.70 -16.58 22.67
N HIS A 196 22.36 -16.38 23.82
CA HIS A 196 22.31 -15.07 24.46
C HIS A 196 22.93 -13.97 23.58
N PRO A 197 22.29 -12.80 23.41
CA PRO A 197 22.74 -11.72 22.50
C PRO A 197 24.20 -11.27 22.80
N SER A 198 24.66 -11.32 24.05
CA SER A 198 26.05 -10.94 24.39
C SER A 198 27.07 -11.88 23.77
N LYS A 199 26.74 -13.17 23.56
CA LYS A 199 27.62 -14.14 22.92
C LYS A 199 27.74 -13.86 21.42
N LEU A 200 26.63 -13.53 20.76
CA LEU A 200 26.65 -13.09 19.36
C LEU A 200 27.54 -11.87 19.19
N ARG A 201 27.39 -10.89 20.09
CA ARG A 201 28.16 -9.63 20.04
C ARG A 201 29.66 -9.82 20.34
N SER A 202 30.00 -10.73 21.23
CA SER A 202 31.42 -11.01 21.64
C SER A 202 32.11 -12.01 20.73
N GLY A 203 31.37 -12.76 19.89
CA GLY A 203 31.89 -13.86 19.11
C GLY A 203 32.23 -15.13 19.94
N ASN A 204 31.88 -15.14 21.24
CA ASN A 204 32.15 -16.30 22.12
C ASN A 204 31.02 -17.33 21.98
N ILE A 205 30.99 -18.00 20.83
CA ILE A 205 29.98 -18.97 20.42
C ILE A 205 30.60 -20.37 20.39
N SER A 206 29.99 -21.35 21.06
CA SER A 206 30.37 -22.74 20.96
C SER A 206 29.94 -23.38 19.65
N GLN A 207 30.50 -24.55 19.29
CA GLN A 207 30.09 -25.28 18.09
C GLN A 207 28.61 -25.69 18.14
N ASP A 208 28.10 -26.09 19.31
CA ASP A 208 26.69 -26.44 19.47
C ASP A 208 25.78 -25.23 19.29
N GLU A 209 26.17 -24.08 19.81
CA GLU A 209 25.44 -22.81 19.62
C GLU A 209 25.46 -22.36 18.16
N LEU A 210 26.58 -22.55 17.46
CA LEU A 210 26.69 -22.28 16.03
C LEU A 210 25.72 -23.15 15.23
N LEU A 211 25.59 -24.42 15.55
CA LEU A 211 24.60 -25.31 14.93
C LEU A 211 23.16 -24.89 15.21
N GLN A 212 22.88 -24.36 16.42
CA GLN A 212 21.55 -23.79 16.72
C GLN A 212 21.26 -22.55 15.90
N ILE A 213 22.24 -21.67 15.72
CA ILE A 213 22.14 -20.49 14.86
C ILE A 213 21.86 -20.87 13.41
N ASP A 214 22.61 -21.82 12.85
CA ASP A 214 22.43 -22.30 11.48
C ASP A 214 21.04 -22.91 11.28
N LYS A 215 20.54 -23.66 12.25
CA LYS A 215 19.16 -24.20 12.23
C LYS A 215 18.12 -23.09 12.27
N ALA A 216 18.33 -22.07 13.10
CA ALA A 216 17.41 -20.92 13.19
C ALA A 216 17.36 -20.15 11.87
N ILE A 217 18.51 -19.90 11.25
CA ILE A 217 18.61 -19.19 9.96
C ILE A 217 18.01 -20.04 8.84
N GLY A 218 18.47 -21.29 8.67
CA GLY A 218 18.03 -22.16 7.57
C GLY A 218 16.61 -22.70 7.70
N GLY A 219 16.02 -22.62 8.90
CA GLY A 219 14.65 -23.02 9.19
C GLY A 219 13.68 -21.85 9.08
N THR A 220 13.24 -21.36 10.25
CA THR A 220 12.16 -20.37 10.35
C THR A 220 12.50 -19.04 9.67
N LEU A 221 13.73 -18.51 9.88
CA LEU A 221 14.06 -17.15 9.45
C LEU A 221 14.24 -17.01 7.93
N TYR A 222 14.77 -18.04 7.26
CA TYR A 222 14.98 -18.00 5.81
C TYR A 222 13.67 -18.08 5.01
N SER A 223 12.63 -18.67 5.58
CA SER A 223 11.33 -18.86 4.94
C SER A 223 10.34 -17.70 5.17
N LEU A 224 10.72 -16.69 5.95
CA LEU A 224 9.85 -15.53 6.20
C LEU A 224 9.75 -14.64 4.95
N PRO A 225 8.53 -14.17 4.62
CA PRO A 225 8.29 -13.28 3.49
C PRO A 225 8.78 -11.84 3.72
#